data_ca1837bd1bc723ac6e2d837989e32cde
#
_entry.id   ca1837bd1bc723ac6e2d837989e32cde
#
_cell.length_a   1.000
_cell.length_b   1.000
_cell.length_c   1.000
_cell.angle_alpha   90.00
_cell.angle_beta   90.00
_cell.angle_gamma   90.00
#
_symmetry.space_group_name_H-M   'P 1'
#
loop_
_entity.id
_entity.type
_entity.pdbx_description
1 polymer ?
#
loop_
_entity_poly.entity_id
_entity_poly.type
_entity_poly.pdbx_seq_one_letter_code
_entity_poly.pdbx_strand_id
1 'polypeptide(L)'
;MKNSEKANKRLDHCGFTSRVLFGAAAIGVFTLISLATASADNSSHRPIAFTESGLVIGSTTDGGNQFLGIPYAAPPVGALRWTAPKRYGFFPGFVLQATQFGSACTQPGGIGSENCLFLNVFTPPVKSDDGWRDRDRDRDRHGLPVMFWIHGGGLINGSSTPYNPELLVKKDVIVVTFNYRLGFLGFFAQSAIDGEGHLNGNYGLMDQQFALGWVRRNIARFGGDPDRVTIFGESAGGQSVYAQLASPLASGMFRGAISESGSYAEFQDYFFNVVTVAQAETTGSPSVPSGAAIAESVGCTSQTASCLRAVPASTMVAAEPFPLYPFVDGTLLTQTIGAAFASGEFNQVPVIAGTNHDEYRLFVALDYDLVGNPILTSAEYDTAVQALWGTTLAPPVLALYPFAAYPIGGEALGASGTDGVFSCPARNVDQALSKVVPTYTYEFNDENAPPAQSAFGGLLTFPLGAYHSAELQYLFPGIDVFGLPTTLSSQQIQLSDAMVSYWTQFAKTGDPNSSGEPLWSPYSESTDEFQSLIPPAPAVESNFDSSHQCSTFWDTF
;
A
#
# COMPACT_ATOMS: atom_id res chain seq x y z
N MET A 1 13.12 70.62 -14.20
CA MET A 1 11.74 71.14 -14.26
C MET A 1 10.79 69.99 -14.26
N LYS A 2 10.00 69.97 -13.20
CA LYS A 2 8.67 69.33 -12.99
C LYS A 2 8.46 67.87 -13.36
N ASN A 3 8.36 67.00 -12.35
CA ASN A 3 7.10 66.51 -11.72
C ASN A 3 6.34 65.55 -12.64
N SER A 4 5.91 64.43 -12.28
CA SER A 4 5.27 63.74 -11.14
C SER A 4 4.70 62.45 -11.73
N GLU A 5 4.31 61.38 -11.15
CA GLU A 5 3.83 61.03 -9.83
C GLU A 5 3.67 59.50 -9.75
N LYS A 6 3.72 59.02 -8.60
CA LYS A 6 3.50 57.62 -8.17
C LYS A 6 2.11 57.09 -8.54
N ALA A 7 2.02 55.83 -8.87
CA ALA A 7 0.85 55.04 -8.53
C ALA A 7 1.25 53.63 -8.01
N ASN A 8 1.29 53.53 -6.70
CA ASN A 8 1.25 52.30 -5.94
C ASN A 8 -0.15 51.68 -6.09
N LYS A 9 -0.26 50.46 -6.55
CA LYS A 9 -1.46 49.63 -6.31
C LYS A 9 -1.05 48.39 -5.50
N ARG A 10 -1.41 48.46 -4.22
CA ARG A 10 -1.52 47.31 -3.33
C ARG A 10 -2.57 46.36 -3.90
N LEU A 11 -2.25 45.09 -3.98
CA LEU A 11 -3.22 44.01 -4.10
C LEU A 11 -3.52 43.51 -2.69
N ASP A 12 -4.73 43.82 -2.25
CA ASP A 12 -5.27 43.38 -0.96
C ASP A 12 -5.61 41.88 -1.05
N HIS A 13 -5.13 41.15 -0.08
CA HIS A 13 -5.51 39.76 0.22
C HIS A 13 -6.97 39.74 0.66
N CYS A 14 -7.82 39.05 -0.10
CA CYS A 14 -9.16 38.67 0.36
C CYS A 14 -9.10 37.26 0.92
N GLY A 15 -8.99 37.17 2.24
CA GLY A 15 -9.13 35.91 2.98
C GLY A 15 -10.59 35.50 3.07
N PHE A 16 -10.93 34.32 2.59
CA PHE A 16 -12.21 33.68 2.86
C PHE A 16 -12.06 32.71 4.02
N THR A 17 -12.45 33.17 5.22
CA THR A 17 -12.67 32.27 6.36
C THR A 17 -14.14 31.86 6.38
N SER A 18 -14.47 30.66 5.94
CA SER A 18 -15.78 30.06 6.18
C SER A 18 -15.85 29.52 7.61
N ARG A 19 -16.52 30.26 8.48
CA ARG A 19 -16.98 29.76 9.78
C ARG A 19 -18.27 28.97 9.58
N VAL A 20 -18.23 27.66 9.82
CA VAL A 20 -19.44 26.86 10.00
C VAL A 20 -19.87 26.98 11.47
N LEU A 21 -21.00 27.64 11.67
CA LEU A 21 -21.70 27.71 12.98
C LEU A 21 -22.44 26.38 13.22
N PHE A 22 -22.04 25.65 14.25
CA PHE A 22 -22.86 24.61 14.83
C PHE A 22 -23.87 25.24 15.77
N GLY A 23 -25.15 25.19 15.39
CA GLY A 23 -26.26 25.51 16.24
C GLY A 23 -26.48 24.40 17.30
N ALA A 24 -26.35 24.77 18.58
CA ALA A 24 -26.72 23.92 19.69
C ALA A 24 -28.25 23.92 19.85
N ALA A 25 -28.89 22.78 19.58
CA ALA A 25 -30.27 22.53 20.03
C ALA A 25 -30.21 21.71 21.31
N ALA A 26 -30.58 22.32 22.41
CA ALA A 26 -30.83 21.68 23.69
C ALA A 26 -32.13 20.87 23.61
N ILE A 27 -32.07 19.55 23.83
CA ILE A 27 -33.22 18.70 24.10
C ILE A 27 -33.04 18.00 25.45
N GLY A 28 -34.09 18.09 26.23
CA GLY A 28 -34.15 17.78 27.64
C GLY A 28 -33.88 16.33 28.02
N VAL A 29 -33.41 16.25 29.23
CA VAL A 29 -33.18 15.05 30.04
C VAL A 29 -34.52 14.36 30.35
N PHE A 30 -34.67 13.10 29.88
CA PHE A 30 -35.55 12.13 30.52
C PHE A 30 -34.69 10.96 31.02
N THR A 31 -34.49 10.95 32.34
CA THR A 31 -33.90 9.85 33.08
C THR A 31 -34.89 8.67 33.12
N LEU A 32 -34.66 7.66 32.28
CA LEU A 32 -35.22 6.33 32.46
C LEU A 32 -34.14 5.46 33.11
N ILE A 33 -34.33 5.17 34.38
CA ILE A 33 -33.58 4.14 35.12
C ILE A 33 -34.07 2.79 34.59
N SER A 34 -33.37 2.23 33.63
CA SER A 34 -33.50 0.83 33.27
C SER A 34 -32.61 0.01 34.19
N LEU A 35 -33.22 -0.80 35.06
CA LEU A 35 -32.53 -1.89 35.74
C LEU A 35 -31.95 -2.82 34.64
N ALA A 36 -30.68 -2.70 34.36
CA ALA A 36 -29.95 -3.69 33.63
C ALA A 36 -29.82 -4.93 34.52
N THR A 37 -30.57 -5.98 34.19
CA THR A 37 -30.28 -7.33 34.65
C THR A 37 -28.88 -7.66 34.19
N ALA A 38 -27.96 -7.79 35.12
CA ALA A 38 -26.62 -8.30 34.85
C ALA A 38 -26.76 -9.72 34.27
N SER A 39 -26.65 -9.84 32.97
CA SER A 39 -26.45 -11.12 32.31
C SER A 39 -25.13 -11.70 32.81
N ALA A 40 -25.18 -12.92 33.27
CA ALA A 40 -24.07 -13.67 33.79
C ALA A 40 -22.87 -13.58 32.84
N ASP A 41 -21.77 -13.17 33.41
CA ASP A 41 -20.43 -13.09 32.89
C ASP A 41 -20.05 -14.44 32.23
N ASN A 42 -20.11 -14.47 30.91
CA ASN A 42 -19.39 -15.46 30.14
C ASN A 42 -17.93 -15.02 30.26
N SER A 43 -17.15 -15.64 31.13
CA SER A 43 -15.73 -15.37 31.29
C SER A 43 -15.02 -15.66 29.96
N SER A 44 -15.09 -14.70 29.03
CA SER A 44 -14.34 -14.72 27.78
C SER A 44 -12.86 -14.67 28.16
N HIS A 45 -12.17 -15.80 28.07
CA HIS A 45 -10.73 -15.85 28.26
C HIS A 45 -10.10 -14.94 27.19
N ARG A 46 -9.52 -13.81 27.64
CA ARG A 46 -8.77 -12.93 26.73
C ARG A 46 -7.62 -13.71 26.10
N PRO A 47 -7.44 -13.62 24.80
CA PRO A 47 -6.31 -14.27 24.14
C PRO A 47 -4.99 -13.65 24.62
N ILE A 48 -3.99 -14.49 24.88
CA ILE A 48 -2.68 -14.09 25.38
C ILE A 48 -1.57 -14.71 24.54
N ALA A 49 -0.45 -13.99 24.40
CA ALA A 49 0.77 -14.47 23.76
C ALA A 49 2.01 -13.97 24.52
N PHE A 50 3.05 -14.79 24.60
CA PHE A 50 4.33 -14.41 25.23
C PHE A 50 5.34 -14.08 24.13
N THR A 51 5.62 -12.79 23.94
CA THR A 51 6.62 -12.30 22.98
C THR A 51 8.00 -12.11 23.62
N GLU A 52 9.00 -11.80 22.79
CA GLU A 52 10.34 -11.42 23.26
C GLU A 52 10.33 -10.19 24.18
N SER A 53 9.30 -9.33 24.12
CA SER A 53 9.15 -8.11 24.92
C SER A 53 8.25 -8.27 26.15
N GLY A 54 7.60 -9.42 26.33
CA GLY A 54 6.70 -9.72 27.44
C GLY A 54 5.35 -10.28 27.03
N LEU A 55 4.42 -10.32 27.96
CA LEU A 55 3.06 -10.82 27.77
C LEU A 55 2.21 -9.79 26.99
N VAL A 56 1.52 -10.27 25.98
CA VAL A 56 0.55 -9.50 25.18
C VAL A 56 -0.85 -10.06 25.44
N ILE A 57 -1.79 -9.19 25.78
CA ILE A 57 -3.20 -9.53 26.03
C ILE A 57 -4.04 -8.84 24.96
N GLY A 58 -4.68 -9.66 24.13
CA GLY A 58 -5.55 -9.21 23.04
C GLY A 58 -7.02 -9.14 23.40
N SER A 59 -7.85 -9.10 22.39
CA SER A 59 -9.31 -9.18 22.45
C SER A 59 -9.85 -10.18 21.43
N THR A 60 -11.06 -10.67 21.65
CA THR A 60 -11.77 -11.58 20.75
C THR A 60 -12.89 -10.80 20.05
N THR A 61 -13.06 -11.07 18.75
CA THR A 61 -14.15 -10.59 17.90
C THR A 61 -14.86 -11.78 17.27
N ASP A 62 -15.96 -11.53 16.56
CA ASP A 62 -16.65 -12.58 15.80
C ASP A 62 -15.77 -13.21 14.72
N GLY A 63 -14.79 -12.45 14.20
CA GLY A 63 -13.82 -12.92 13.20
C GLY A 63 -12.63 -13.71 13.75
N GLY A 64 -12.41 -13.71 15.08
CA GLY A 64 -11.26 -14.37 15.70
C GLY A 64 -10.63 -13.54 16.82
N ASN A 65 -9.36 -13.80 17.10
CA ASN A 65 -8.63 -13.01 18.09
C ASN A 65 -7.79 -11.93 17.40
N GLN A 66 -7.64 -10.81 18.07
CA GLN A 66 -6.81 -9.70 17.62
C GLN A 66 -5.90 -9.20 18.73
N PHE A 67 -4.68 -8.85 18.35
CA PHE A 67 -3.68 -8.23 19.20
C PHE A 67 -3.19 -6.97 18.48
N LEU A 68 -3.60 -5.81 18.96
CA LEU A 68 -3.44 -4.53 18.26
C LEU A 68 -2.36 -3.66 18.92
N GLY A 69 -1.58 -2.94 18.11
CA GLY A 69 -0.62 -1.95 18.57
C GLY A 69 0.59 -2.53 19.30
N ILE A 70 1.10 -3.68 18.87
CA ILE A 70 2.32 -4.26 19.42
C ILE A 70 3.54 -3.51 18.85
N PRO A 71 4.37 -2.84 19.67
CA PRO A 71 5.58 -2.20 19.17
C PRO A 71 6.59 -3.27 18.75
N TYR A 72 6.97 -3.28 17.49
CA TYR A 72 7.98 -4.21 16.95
C TYR A 72 9.39 -3.62 16.96
N ALA A 73 9.49 -2.28 17.04
CA ALA A 73 10.74 -1.55 17.11
C ALA A 73 10.65 -0.38 18.08
N ALA A 74 11.81 0.09 18.55
CA ALA A 74 11.90 1.31 19.35
C ALA A 74 11.41 2.52 18.54
N PRO A 75 10.77 3.53 19.17
CA PRO A 75 10.32 4.74 18.48
C PRO A 75 11.48 5.43 17.74
N PRO A 76 11.37 5.68 16.43
CA PRO A 76 12.42 6.30 15.61
C PRO A 76 12.43 7.83 15.77
N VAL A 77 12.59 8.32 17.00
CA VAL A 77 12.51 9.74 17.38
C VAL A 77 13.88 10.30 17.78
N GLY A 78 14.06 11.59 17.63
CA GLY A 78 15.30 12.29 18.04
C GLY A 78 16.55 11.71 17.38
N ALA A 79 17.47 11.17 18.15
CA ALA A 79 18.70 10.56 17.61
C ALA A 79 18.46 9.27 16.81
N LEU A 80 17.28 8.65 16.91
CA LEU A 80 16.90 7.47 16.13
C LEU A 80 16.19 7.81 14.82
N ARG A 81 15.82 9.07 14.59
CA ARG A 81 15.31 9.52 13.30
C ARG A 81 16.39 9.26 12.24
N TRP A 82 16.00 8.65 11.11
CA TRP A 82 16.91 8.24 10.03
C TRP A 82 18.05 7.31 10.47
N THR A 83 17.73 6.37 11.32
CA THR A 83 18.59 5.21 11.59
C THR A 83 17.83 3.92 11.31
N ALA A 84 18.54 2.82 11.12
CA ALA A 84 17.93 1.50 11.05
C ALA A 84 17.08 1.23 12.31
N PRO A 85 15.92 0.53 12.20
CA PRO A 85 15.07 0.24 13.34
C PRO A 85 15.82 -0.57 14.40
N LYS A 86 15.53 -0.30 15.68
CA LYS A 86 16.12 -0.99 16.83
C LYS A 86 15.06 -1.79 17.57
N ARG A 87 15.47 -2.90 18.18
CA ARG A 87 14.56 -3.72 19.00
C ARG A 87 13.85 -2.89 20.06
N TYR A 88 12.56 -3.12 20.19
CA TYR A 88 11.82 -2.65 21.35
C TYR A 88 12.32 -3.39 22.60
N GLY A 89 12.39 -2.71 23.72
CA GLY A 89 12.73 -3.31 25.00
C GLY A 89 11.58 -4.13 25.57
N PHE A 90 11.63 -4.36 26.88
CA PHE A 90 10.50 -5.00 27.57
C PHE A 90 9.34 -4.03 27.74
N PHE A 91 8.12 -4.54 27.68
CA PHE A 91 6.92 -3.76 28.01
C PHE A 91 6.96 -3.28 29.47
N PRO A 92 6.41 -2.10 29.77
CA PRO A 92 6.26 -1.64 31.16
C PRO A 92 5.51 -2.70 31.99
N GLY A 93 6.10 -3.16 33.08
CA GLY A 93 5.56 -4.25 33.89
C GLY A 93 5.49 -5.60 33.20
N PHE A 94 6.19 -5.79 32.08
CA PHE A 94 6.20 -6.99 31.23
C PHE A 94 4.84 -7.38 30.62
N VAL A 95 3.86 -6.46 30.61
CA VAL A 95 2.51 -6.72 30.06
C VAL A 95 2.08 -5.58 29.15
N LEU A 96 1.59 -5.93 27.96
CA LEU A 96 0.96 -5.03 27.01
C LEU A 96 -0.53 -5.39 26.86
N GLN A 97 -1.42 -4.41 27.03
CA GLN A 97 -2.84 -4.52 26.66
C GLN A 97 -2.96 -4.16 25.16
N ALA A 98 -2.91 -5.18 24.31
CA ALA A 98 -2.90 -5.04 22.86
C ALA A 98 -4.35 -5.03 22.30
N THR A 99 -5.13 -4.04 22.67
CA THR A 99 -6.56 -3.93 22.33
C THR A 99 -6.89 -2.69 21.50
N GLN A 100 -5.89 -1.87 21.17
CA GLN A 100 -6.03 -0.67 20.35
C GLN A 100 -4.87 -0.57 19.37
N PHE A 101 -5.13 -0.08 18.18
CA PHE A 101 -4.08 0.20 17.20
C PHE A 101 -3.07 1.21 17.73
N GLY A 102 -1.81 1.03 17.35
CA GLY A 102 -0.78 2.04 17.54
C GLY A 102 -1.00 3.25 16.61
N SER A 103 -0.29 4.36 16.88
CA SER A 103 -0.33 5.53 16.01
C SER A 103 0.12 5.18 14.60
N ALA A 104 -0.57 5.71 13.58
CA ALA A 104 -0.03 5.76 12.23
C ALA A 104 1.30 6.53 12.21
N CYS A 105 2.13 6.34 11.18
CA CYS A 105 3.31 7.15 10.97
C CYS A 105 2.94 8.57 10.52
N THR A 106 3.80 9.54 10.84
CA THR A 106 3.60 10.94 10.46
C THR A 106 3.42 11.05 8.96
N GLN A 107 2.36 11.72 8.52
CA GLN A 107 1.96 11.83 7.13
C GLN A 107 1.14 13.10 6.89
N PRO A 108 0.79 13.46 5.62
CA PRO A 108 -0.01 14.64 5.30
C PRO A 108 -1.33 14.72 6.09
N GLY A 109 -1.86 15.94 6.24
CA GLY A 109 -3.08 16.18 7.02
C GLY A 109 -2.88 16.22 8.54
N GLY A 110 -1.63 16.18 9.03
CA GLY A 110 -1.32 16.19 10.46
C GLY A 110 -1.64 14.88 11.17
N ILE A 111 -1.69 13.79 10.41
CA ILE A 111 -2.02 12.45 10.89
C ILE A 111 -0.75 11.77 11.42
N GLY A 112 -0.91 10.99 12.50
CA GLY A 112 0.11 10.09 13.01
C GLY A 112 1.18 10.74 13.88
N SER A 113 2.23 10.00 14.15
CA SER A 113 3.40 10.44 14.93
C SER A 113 4.66 9.67 14.49
N GLU A 114 5.85 10.16 14.86
CA GLU A 114 7.08 9.40 14.61
C GLU A 114 7.17 8.12 15.47
N ASN A 115 6.49 8.05 16.61
CA ASN A 115 6.36 6.81 17.38
C ASN A 115 5.24 5.95 16.77
N CYS A 116 5.54 5.25 15.69
CA CYS A 116 4.55 4.57 14.87
C CYS A 116 4.89 3.11 14.51
N LEU A 117 6.03 2.58 14.91
CA LEU A 117 6.48 1.24 14.52
C LEU A 117 5.74 0.15 15.31
N PHE A 118 4.46 0.02 15.00
CA PHE A 118 3.54 -0.95 15.61
C PHE A 118 3.05 -1.95 14.56
N LEU A 119 2.76 -3.18 15.02
CA LEU A 119 2.08 -4.19 14.23
C LEU A 119 0.85 -4.72 14.97
N ASN A 120 0.01 -5.42 14.21
CA ASN A 120 -1.19 -6.08 14.71
C ASN A 120 -1.18 -7.52 14.24
N VAL A 121 -1.68 -8.44 15.07
CA VAL A 121 -1.78 -9.87 14.75
C VAL A 121 -3.23 -10.29 14.87
N PHE A 122 -3.76 -10.90 13.81
CA PHE A 122 -5.12 -11.43 13.75
C PHE A 122 -5.05 -12.94 13.55
N THR A 123 -5.73 -13.69 14.42
CA THR A 123 -5.73 -15.16 14.38
C THR A 123 -7.14 -15.72 14.30
N PRO A 124 -7.36 -16.89 13.69
CA PRO A 124 -8.65 -17.54 13.70
C PRO A 124 -9.21 -17.75 15.12
N PRO A 125 -10.52 -17.85 15.27
CA PRO A 125 -11.14 -18.16 16.55
C PRO A 125 -10.67 -19.54 17.05
N VAL A 126 -10.47 -19.66 18.36
CA VAL A 126 -10.20 -20.98 18.96
C VAL A 126 -11.51 -21.78 18.90
N LYS A 127 -11.55 -22.85 18.11
CA LYS A 127 -12.70 -23.75 18.05
C LYS A 127 -12.87 -24.44 19.41
N SER A 128 -13.96 -24.15 20.10
CA SER A 128 -14.23 -24.62 21.47
C SER A 128 -14.57 -26.11 21.59
N ASP A 129 -14.82 -26.78 20.47
CA ASP A 129 -15.32 -28.18 20.45
C ASP A 129 -14.26 -29.27 20.20
N ASP A 130 -13.05 -28.87 19.86
CA ASP A 130 -11.97 -29.86 19.76
C ASP A 130 -11.42 -30.13 21.15
N GLY A 131 -12.09 -31.08 21.84
CA GLY A 131 -11.56 -31.67 23.06
C GLY A 131 -10.09 -32.01 22.84
N TRP A 132 -9.25 -31.81 23.83
CA TRP A 132 -7.77 -31.95 23.85
C TRP A 132 -7.22 -33.26 23.26
N ARG A 133 -8.03 -34.04 22.53
CA ARG A 133 -7.69 -35.43 22.10
C ARG A 133 -7.68 -35.66 20.59
N ASP A 134 -8.20 -34.75 19.73
CA ASP A 134 -8.35 -35.02 18.29
C ASP A 134 -7.99 -33.82 17.38
N ARG A 135 -7.06 -32.98 17.78
CA ARG A 135 -6.42 -32.09 16.80
C ARG A 135 -5.59 -32.96 15.88
N ASP A 136 -5.91 -32.91 14.60
CA ASP A 136 -5.16 -33.58 13.53
C ASP A 136 -3.66 -33.52 13.82
N ARG A 137 -3.01 -34.68 13.97
CA ARG A 137 -1.58 -34.78 14.31
C ARG A 137 -0.65 -34.05 13.34
N ASP A 138 -1.15 -33.64 12.19
CA ASP A 138 -0.43 -32.81 11.21
C ASP A 138 -0.54 -31.29 11.47
N ARG A 139 -1.66 -30.78 12.05
CA ARG A 139 -1.77 -29.38 12.50
C ARG A 139 -0.90 -29.08 13.72
N ASP A 140 -0.64 -30.06 14.57
CA ASP A 140 0.16 -29.90 15.80
C ASP A 140 1.67 -29.79 15.54
N ARG A 141 2.16 -30.07 14.33
CA ARG A 141 3.60 -29.98 13.98
C ARG A 141 4.02 -28.68 13.33
N HIS A 142 3.11 -28.02 12.61
CA HIS A 142 3.38 -26.77 11.90
C HIS A 142 2.25 -25.80 12.19
N GLY A 143 2.57 -24.61 12.69
CA GLY A 143 1.60 -23.53 12.93
C GLY A 143 0.83 -23.13 11.66
N LEU A 144 -0.13 -22.19 11.78
CA LEU A 144 -0.90 -21.68 10.65
C LEU A 144 -0.01 -20.83 9.71
N PRO A 145 -0.29 -20.82 8.40
CA PRO A 145 0.36 -19.88 7.47
C PRO A 145 0.12 -18.45 7.91
N VAL A 146 1.09 -17.58 7.62
CA VAL A 146 1.08 -16.17 7.98
C VAL A 146 1.05 -15.33 6.72
N MET A 147 0.10 -14.42 6.62
CA MET A 147 0.01 -13.41 5.58
C MET A 147 0.43 -12.06 6.19
N PHE A 148 1.49 -11.46 5.65
CA PHE A 148 2.09 -10.23 6.15
C PHE A 148 1.77 -9.08 5.20
N TRP A 149 0.83 -8.21 5.60
CA TRP A 149 0.29 -7.12 4.80
C TRP A 149 1.15 -5.88 4.85
N ILE A 150 1.53 -5.36 3.68
CA ILE A 150 2.25 -4.10 3.49
C ILE A 150 1.27 -3.10 2.83
N HIS A 151 0.88 -2.07 3.54
CA HIS A 151 -0.08 -1.08 3.03
C HIS A 151 0.52 -0.17 1.95
N GLY A 152 -0.33 0.35 1.06
CA GLY A 152 0.03 1.30 0.03
C GLY A 152 0.06 2.76 0.49
N GLY A 153 -0.15 3.66 -0.46
CA GLY A 153 -0.21 5.11 -0.24
C GLY A 153 1.03 5.87 -0.70
N GLY A 154 1.68 5.46 -1.82
CA GLY A 154 2.80 6.18 -2.45
C GLY A 154 4.04 6.33 -1.58
N LEU A 155 4.23 5.48 -0.57
CA LEU A 155 5.24 5.59 0.50
C LEU A 155 5.15 6.88 1.32
N ILE A 156 4.09 7.65 1.20
CA ILE A 156 3.90 8.97 1.85
C ILE A 156 2.77 8.92 2.88
N ASN A 157 1.72 8.15 2.62
CA ASN A 157 0.58 8.01 3.50
C ASN A 157 0.19 6.54 3.69
N GLY A 158 -0.83 6.30 4.51
CA GLY A 158 -1.32 4.98 4.80
C GLY A 158 -1.04 4.53 6.24
N SER A 159 -1.65 3.43 6.60
CA SER A 159 -1.47 2.78 7.91
C SER A 159 -2.04 1.38 7.91
N SER A 160 -1.73 0.61 8.94
CA SER A 160 -2.24 -0.75 9.14
C SER A 160 -3.70 -0.80 9.63
N THR A 161 -4.29 0.33 9.99
CA THR A 161 -5.57 0.39 10.73
C THR A 161 -6.81 0.06 9.89
N PRO A 162 -6.95 0.50 8.62
CA PRO A 162 -8.19 0.32 7.88
C PRO A 162 -8.43 -1.11 7.39
N TYR A 163 -7.42 -1.95 7.37
CA TYR A 163 -7.49 -3.29 6.78
C TYR A 163 -8.05 -4.31 7.78
N ASN A 164 -9.36 -4.61 7.68
CA ASN A 164 -10.01 -5.67 8.45
C ASN A 164 -9.79 -7.03 7.78
N PRO A 165 -8.93 -7.93 8.30
CA PRO A 165 -8.59 -9.17 7.63
C PRO A 165 -9.55 -10.33 7.93
N GLU A 166 -10.75 -10.06 8.41
CA GLU A 166 -11.70 -11.07 8.89
C GLU A 166 -11.97 -12.18 7.86
N LEU A 167 -12.13 -11.82 6.57
CA LEU A 167 -12.40 -12.80 5.52
C LEU A 167 -11.22 -13.77 5.32
N LEU A 168 -9.99 -13.24 5.33
CA LEU A 168 -8.78 -14.04 5.22
C LEU A 168 -8.58 -14.94 6.45
N VAL A 169 -8.71 -14.38 7.65
CA VAL A 169 -8.53 -15.08 8.92
C VAL A 169 -9.50 -16.26 9.06
N LYS A 170 -10.74 -16.11 8.59
CA LYS A 170 -11.75 -17.20 8.56
C LYS A 170 -11.33 -18.43 7.73
N LYS A 171 -10.34 -18.27 6.84
CA LYS A 171 -9.78 -19.36 6.01
C LYS A 171 -8.54 -20.03 6.64
N ASP A 172 -8.42 -20.00 7.97
CA ASP A 172 -7.32 -20.64 8.73
C ASP A 172 -5.92 -20.12 8.34
N VAL A 173 -5.75 -18.81 8.22
CA VAL A 173 -4.46 -18.11 8.14
C VAL A 173 -4.36 -17.07 9.25
N ILE A 174 -3.14 -16.71 9.64
CA ILE A 174 -2.86 -15.56 10.50
C ILE A 174 -2.55 -14.37 9.60
N VAL A 175 -3.13 -13.20 9.88
CA VAL A 175 -2.78 -11.98 9.18
C VAL A 175 -2.05 -11.04 10.12
N VAL A 176 -0.95 -10.46 9.64
CA VAL A 176 -0.20 -9.43 10.34
C VAL A 176 -0.24 -8.16 9.50
N THR A 177 -0.69 -7.06 10.09
CA THR A 177 -0.61 -5.71 9.50
C THR A 177 0.33 -4.84 10.33
N PHE A 178 0.99 -3.87 9.75
CA PHE A 178 1.96 -3.05 10.48
C PHE A 178 2.14 -1.68 9.82
N ASN A 179 2.67 -0.73 10.59
CA ASN A 179 3.09 0.58 10.08
C ASN A 179 4.60 0.59 9.85
N TYR A 180 5.05 1.32 8.83
CA TYR A 180 6.45 1.61 8.53
C TYR A 180 6.63 3.09 8.28
N ARG A 181 7.83 3.62 8.46
CA ARG A 181 8.10 5.06 8.24
C ARG A 181 7.82 5.47 6.81
N LEU A 182 7.19 6.61 6.66
CA LEU A 182 6.67 7.17 5.42
C LEU A 182 7.37 8.50 5.08
N GLY A 183 7.18 8.96 3.86
CA GLY A 183 7.64 10.24 3.40
C GLY A 183 9.15 10.42 3.58
N PHE A 184 9.61 11.63 3.75
CA PHE A 184 11.01 11.92 4.05
C PHE A 184 11.47 11.41 5.43
N LEU A 185 10.57 10.96 6.30
CA LEU A 185 10.96 10.27 7.53
C LEU A 185 11.32 8.80 7.29
N GLY A 186 10.81 8.21 6.21
CA GLY A 186 11.06 6.83 5.78
C GLY A 186 11.99 6.69 4.57
N PHE A 187 12.01 7.68 3.69
CA PHE A 187 12.72 7.64 2.40
C PHE A 187 13.41 8.97 2.15
N PHE A 188 14.61 9.11 2.70
CA PHE A 188 15.37 10.35 2.62
C PHE A 188 16.88 10.07 2.57
N ALA A 189 17.50 10.39 1.46
CA ALA A 189 18.95 10.28 1.27
C ALA A 189 19.61 11.65 1.44
N GLN A 190 20.56 11.76 2.37
CA GLN A 190 21.27 13.00 2.66
C GLN A 190 22.66 12.71 3.24
N SER A 191 23.69 13.29 2.64
CA SER A 191 25.10 12.97 2.90
C SER A 191 25.56 13.16 4.36
N ALA A 192 24.95 14.09 5.11
CA ALA A 192 25.28 14.25 6.53
C ALA A 192 24.73 13.09 7.40
N ILE A 193 23.65 12.43 6.94
CA ILE A 193 23.11 11.24 7.58
C ILE A 193 23.95 10.02 7.17
N ASP A 194 24.28 9.91 5.87
CA ASP A 194 25.15 8.86 5.34
C ASP A 194 26.54 8.88 5.99
N GLY A 195 27.08 10.05 6.21
CA GLY A 195 28.36 10.25 6.91
C GLY A 195 28.42 9.71 8.35
N GLU A 196 27.28 9.31 8.95
CA GLU A 196 27.23 8.61 10.23
C GLU A 196 27.61 7.11 10.13
N GLY A 197 27.76 6.59 8.90
CA GLY A 197 28.28 5.25 8.62
C GLY A 197 27.28 4.12 8.84
N HIS A 198 25.98 4.38 8.68
CA HIS A 198 24.93 3.37 8.67
C HIS A 198 24.17 3.37 7.34
N LEU A 199 23.32 2.35 7.12
CA LEU A 199 22.44 2.30 5.95
C LEU A 199 21.56 3.56 5.87
N ASN A 200 21.40 4.11 4.68
CA ASN A 200 20.84 5.41 4.41
C ASN A 200 19.74 5.31 3.32
N GLY A 201 18.77 6.20 3.38
CA GLY A 201 17.73 6.39 2.36
C GLY A 201 16.47 5.56 2.56
N ASN A 202 16.57 4.25 2.71
CA ASN A 202 15.45 3.30 2.67
C ASN A 202 14.93 2.86 4.05
N TYR A 203 14.75 3.80 4.98
CA TYR A 203 14.38 3.45 6.36
C TYR A 203 13.01 2.76 6.46
N GLY A 204 12.05 3.11 5.58
CA GLY A 204 10.75 2.44 5.51
C GLY A 204 10.87 0.97 5.10
N LEU A 205 11.71 0.63 4.12
CA LEU A 205 11.98 -0.77 3.76
C LEU A 205 12.72 -1.52 4.88
N MET A 206 13.64 -0.86 5.60
CA MET A 206 14.29 -1.45 6.78
C MET A 206 13.27 -1.78 7.87
N ASP A 207 12.26 -0.90 8.08
CA ASP A 207 11.17 -1.13 9.03
C ASP A 207 10.35 -2.37 8.65
N GLN A 208 10.04 -2.54 7.35
CA GLN A 208 9.32 -3.70 6.82
C GLN A 208 10.10 -5.01 7.09
N GLN A 209 11.41 -5.03 6.80
CA GLN A 209 12.28 -6.19 7.09
C GLN A 209 12.39 -6.46 8.58
N PHE A 210 12.43 -5.42 9.39
CA PHE A 210 12.51 -5.56 10.84
C PHE A 210 11.23 -6.13 11.44
N ALA A 211 10.05 -5.72 10.90
CA ALA A 211 8.76 -6.27 11.27
C ALA A 211 8.63 -7.74 10.82
N LEU A 212 9.08 -8.10 9.61
CA LEU A 212 9.20 -9.51 9.18
C LEU A 212 10.09 -10.32 10.12
N GLY A 213 11.23 -9.77 10.52
CA GLY A 213 12.11 -10.38 11.51
C GLY A 213 11.43 -10.56 12.87
N TRP A 214 10.57 -9.61 13.29
CA TRP A 214 9.75 -9.76 14.50
C TRP A 214 8.74 -10.91 14.35
N VAL A 215 8.06 -11.01 13.22
CA VAL A 215 7.13 -12.12 12.91
C VAL A 215 7.85 -13.45 13.04
N ARG A 216 9.00 -13.63 12.42
CA ARG A 216 9.78 -14.88 12.51
C ARG A 216 10.15 -15.28 13.94
N ARG A 217 10.40 -14.32 14.81
CA ARG A 217 10.76 -14.60 16.22
C ARG A 217 9.57 -14.86 17.13
N ASN A 218 8.39 -14.31 16.80
CA ASN A 218 7.28 -14.25 17.76
C ASN A 218 6.01 -14.96 17.30
N ILE A 219 5.77 -15.13 15.99
CA ILE A 219 4.45 -15.54 15.46
C ILE A 219 4.03 -16.95 15.90
N ALA A 220 4.97 -17.81 16.21
CA ALA A 220 4.68 -19.14 16.79
C ALA A 220 3.93 -19.04 18.13
N ARG A 221 4.09 -17.94 18.87
CA ARG A 221 3.37 -17.68 20.12
C ARG A 221 1.89 -17.31 19.91
N PHE A 222 1.56 -16.96 18.68
CA PHE A 222 0.19 -16.67 18.22
C PHE A 222 -0.41 -17.84 17.42
N GLY A 223 0.30 -18.96 17.32
CA GLY A 223 -0.12 -20.16 16.58
C GLY A 223 0.28 -20.16 15.09
N GLY A 224 1.13 -19.24 14.65
CA GLY A 224 1.63 -19.16 13.27
C GLY A 224 2.93 -19.93 13.07
N ASP A 225 3.19 -20.29 11.82
CA ASP A 225 4.45 -20.90 11.38
C ASP A 225 5.40 -19.83 10.83
N PRO A 226 6.55 -19.56 11.48
CA PRO A 226 7.52 -18.57 11.05
C PRO A 226 8.18 -18.87 9.70
N ASP A 227 8.13 -20.14 9.25
CA ASP A 227 8.70 -20.57 7.97
C ASP A 227 7.65 -20.58 6.84
N ARG A 228 6.40 -20.22 7.16
CA ARG A 228 5.27 -20.15 6.21
C ARG A 228 4.69 -18.74 6.12
N VAL A 229 5.55 -17.75 5.87
CA VAL A 229 5.17 -16.35 5.71
C VAL A 229 5.00 -16.03 4.24
N THR A 230 3.86 -15.48 3.84
CA THR A 230 3.62 -14.85 2.53
C THR A 230 3.49 -13.36 2.75
N ILE A 231 4.32 -12.58 2.07
CA ILE A 231 4.19 -11.12 2.04
C ILE A 231 3.18 -10.72 0.98
N PHE A 232 2.34 -9.74 1.27
CA PHE A 232 1.40 -9.22 0.29
C PHE A 232 1.13 -7.74 0.53
N GLY A 233 0.81 -7.01 -0.55
CA GLY A 233 0.59 -5.58 -0.48
C GLY A 233 0.08 -5.01 -1.79
N GLU A 234 -0.54 -3.84 -1.69
CA GLU A 234 -1.13 -3.13 -2.82
C GLU A 234 -0.44 -1.79 -3.04
N SER A 235 -0.38 -1.34 -4.34
CA SER A 235 0.21 -0.04 -4.70
C SER A 235 1.67 0.06 -4.22
N ALA A 236 2.03 1.09 -3.47
CA ALA A 236 3.35 1.21 -2.85
C ALA A 236 3.68 0.04 -1.91
N GLY A 237 2.66 -0.66 -1.36
CA GLY A 237 2.83 -1.93 -0.65
C GLY A 237 3.18 -3.06 -1.59
N GLY A 238 2.57 -3.15 -2.77
CA GLY A 238 2.93 -4.09 -3.84
C GLY A 238 4.34 -3.83 -4.38
N GLN A 239 4.71 -2.57 -4.59
CA GLN A 239 6.09 -2.19 -4.92
C GLN A 239 7.06 -2.57 -3.79
N SER A 240 6.65 -2.40 -2.53
CA SER A 240 7.45 -2.84 -1.39
C SER A 240 7.63 -4.37 -1.39
N VAL A 241 6.62 -5.15 -1.78
CA VAL A 241 6.75 -6.61 -1.98
C VAL A 241 7.84 -6.91 -3.01
N TYR A 242 7.85 -6.21 -4.14
CA TYR A 242 8.92 -6.36 -5.15
C TYR A 242 10.28 -5.92 -4.62
N ALA A 243 10.35 -4.85 -3.83
CA ALA A 243 11.59 -4.44 -3.18
C ALA A 243 12.12 -5.51 -2.20
N GLN A 244 11.24 -6.21 -1.47
CA GLN A 244 11.63 -7.33 -0.62
C GLN A 244 12.05 -8.56 -1.45
N LEU A 245 11.42 -8.82 -2.60
CA LEU A 245 11.89 -9.85 -3.52
C LEU A 245 13.30 -9.53 -4.04
N ALA A 246 13.57 -8.30 -4.43
CA ALA A 246 14.88 -7.87 -4.96
C ALA A 246 15.97 -7.74 -3.85
N SER A 247 15.58 -7.64 -2.59
CA SER A 247 16.53 -7.41 -1.48
C SER A 247 17.23 -8.68 -1.02
N PRO A 248 18.57 -8.78 -1.09
CA PRO A 248 19.30 -9.92 -0.52
C PRO A 248 19.15 -10.02 1.01
N LEU A 249 18.85 -8.91 1.70
CA LEU A 249 18.67 -8.89 3.16
C LEU A 249 17.33 -9.52 3.59
N ALA A 250 16.36 -9.65 2.68
CA ALA A 250 15.07 -10.30 2.93
C ALA A 250 15.10 -11.82 2.64
N SER A 251 16.25 -12.35 2.22
CA SER A 251 16.38 -13.75 1.85
C SER A 251 15.98 -14.70 2.98
N GLY A 252 15.09 -15.66 2.65
CA GLY A 252 14.56 -16.62 3.58
C GLY A 252 13.60 -16.06 4.65
N MET A 253 13.16 -14.80 4.54
CA MET A 253 12.18 -14.21 5.46
C MET A 253 10.73 -14.58 5.12
N PHE A 254 10.47 -14.95 3.88
CA PHE A 254 9.16 -15.36 3.37
C PHE A 254 9.29 -16.48 2.34
N ARG A 255 8.19 -17.15 2.02
CA ARG A 255 8.14 -18.27 1.08
C ARG A 255 7.19 -18.05 -0.09
N GLY A 256 6.47 -16.94 -0.12
CA GLY A 256 5.55 -16.55 -1.19
C GLY A 256 5.35 -15.05 -1.15
N ALA A 257 4.97 -14.46 -2.28
CA ALA A 257 4.74 -13.03 -2.43
C ALA A 257 3.49 -12.77 -3.28
N ILE A 258 2.69 -11.77 -2.90
CA ILE A 258 1.54 -11.29 -3.67
C ILE A 258 1.70 -9.79 -3.84
N SER A 259 1.81 -9.31 -5.08
CA SER A 259 1.89 -7.88 -5.41
C SER A 259 0.63 -7.47 -6.15
N GLU A 260 -0.12 -6.56 -5.55
CA GLU A 260 -1.36 -6.02 -6.09
C GLU A 260 -1.06 -4.59 -6.60
N SER A 261 -1.16 -4.36 -7.91
CA SER A 261 -0.92 -3.05 -8.57
C SER A 261 0.43 -2.39 -8.20
N GLY A 262 1.49 -3.19 -8.02
CA GLY A 262 2.80 -2.73 -7.54
C GLY A 262 3.84 -2.46 -8.63
N SER A 263 3.53 -2.65 -9.91
CA SER A 263 4.52 -2.71 -11.01
C SER A 263 4.87 -1.36 -11.65
N TYR A 264 4.28 -0.29 -11.21
CA TYR A 264 4.27 1.02 -11.88
C TYR A 264 5.64 1.74 -11.99
N ALA A 265 6.71 1.20 -11.44
CA ALA A 265 8.04 1.83 -11.49
C ALA A 265 9.15 0.90 -11.97
N GLU A 266 8.85 -0.38 -12.29
CA GLU A 266 9.88 -1.40 -12.30
C GLU A 266 10.69 -1.46 -13.60
N PHE A 267 10.06 -1.18 -14.75
CA PHE A 267 10.69 -1.22 -16.06
C PHE A 267 10.62 0.12 -16.83
N GLN A 268 10.12 1.18 -16.20
CA GLN A 268 9.99 2.48 -16.84
C GLN A 268 11.02 3.49 -16.32
N ASP A 269 12.23 3.41 -16.81
CA ASP A 269 13.29 4.39 -16.55
C ASP A 269 12.88 5.83 -16.93
N TYR A 270 11.84 5.98 -17.76
CA TYR A 270 11.44 7.27 -18.31
C TYR A 270 10.65 8.15 -17.34
N PHE A 271 9.81 7.54 -16.46
CA PHE A 271 8.92 8.29 -15.56
C PHE A 271 9.36 8.23 -14.10
N PHE A 272 9.88 7.09 -13.67
CA PHE A 272 10.09 6.75 -12.27
C PHE A 272 11.55 6.42 -12.01
N ASN A 273 12.47 7.30 -12.41
CA ASN A 273 13.90 7.08 -12.21
C ASN A 273 14.19 6.70 -10.76
N VAL A 274 14.25 5.38 -10.49
CA VAL A 274 14.83 4.87 -9.26
C VAL A 274 16.30 5.24 -9.27
N VAL A 275 16.65 6.21 -8.43
CA VAL A 275 18.01 6.75 -8.37
C VAL A 275 18.83 6.05 -7.32
N THR A 276 20.15 6.08 -7.47
CA THR A 276 21.06 5.68 -6.40
C THR A 276 20.99 6.69 -5.23
N VAL A 277 21.36 6.25 -4.03
CA VAL A 277 21.48 7.14 -2.87
C VAL A 277 22.34 8.36 -3.20
N ALA A 278 23.48 8.18 -3.85
CA ALA A 278 24.37 9.28 -4.21
C ALA A 278 23.72 10.30 -5.18
N GLN A 279 22.91 9.85 -6.13
CA GLN A 279 22.12 10.74 -6.98
C GLN A 279 21.03 11.45 -6.18
N ALA A 280 20.28 10.72 -5.33
CA ALA A 280 19.25 11.31 -4.48
C ALA A 280 19.82 12.39 -3.55
N GLU A 281 21.02 12.24 -3.03
CA GLU A 281 21.68 13.24 -2.19
C GLU A 281 22.04 14.53 -2.92
N THR A 282 22.52 14.41 -4.17
CA THR A 282 23.20 15.52 -4.89
C THR A 282 22.37 16.13 -6.00
N THR A 283 21.72 15.33 -6.83
CA THR A 283 20.97 15.77 -8.02
C THR A 283 19.47 15.59 -7.90
N GLY A 284 19.02 14.63 -7.06
CA GLY A 284 17.63 14.21 -7.00
C GLY A 284 17.22 13.37 -8.21
N SER A 285 15.92 13.20 -8.38
CA SER A 285 15.27 12.62 -9.57
C SER A 285 14.43 13.70 -10.28
N PRO A 286 13.88 13.43 -11.45
CA PRO A 286 12.99 14.38 -12.14
C PRO A 286 11.79 14.85 -11.29
N SER A 287 11.29 14.01 -10.40
CA SER A 287 10.12 14.27 -9.55
C SER A 287 10.47 14.62 -8.10
N VAL A 288 11.67 14.28 -7.61
CA VAL A 288 12.07 14.47 -6.21
C VAL A 288 13.36 15.30 -6.14
N PRO A 289 13.36 16.48 -5.45
CA PRO A 289 14.57 17.27 -5.26
C PRO A 289 15.66 16.49 -4.53
N SER A 290 16.92 16.91 -4.69
CA SER A 290 18.03 16.29 -3.96
C SER A 290 17.92 16.48 -2.44
N GLY A 291 18.50 15.55 -1.68
CA GLY A 291 18.54 15.65 -0.22
C GLY A 291 19.15 16.96 0.29
N ALA A 292 20.12 17.52 -0.43
CA ALA A 292 20.66 18.84 -0.15
C ALA A 292 19.63 19.96 -0.35
N ALA A 293 18.88 19.94 -1.47
CA ALA A 293 17.82 20.94 -1.75
C ALA A 293 16.66 20.81 -0.75
N ILE A 294 16.28 19.58 -0.39
CA ILE A 294 15.26 19.33 0.65
C ILE A 294 15.72 19.92 1.99
N ALA A 295 16.97 19.68 2.40
CA ALA A 295 17.53 20.22 3.63
C ALA A 295 17.47 21.77 3.66
N GLU A 296 17.78 22.43 2.55
CA GLU A 296 17.65 23.90 2.42
C GLU A 296 16.18 24.34 2.51
N SER A 297 15.26 23.66 1.84
CA SER A 297 13.83 24.01 1.83
C SER A 297 13.18 23.94 3.20
N VAL A 298 13.64 23.03 4.06
CA VAL A 298 13.17 22.88 5.45
C VAL A 298 13.96 23.75 6.44
N GLY A 299 14.81 24.66 5.96
CA GLY A 299 15.56 25.63 6.75
C GLY A 299 16.87 25.11 7.36
N CYS A 300 17.33 23.93 6.91
CA CYS A 300 18.58 23.35 7.38
C CYS A 300 19.76 23.64 6.44
N THR A 301 20.11 24.92 6.29
CA THR A 301 21.20 25.39 5.41
C THR A 301 22.59 24.94 5.86
N SER A 302 22.76 24.54 7.12
CA SER A 302 24.02 23.99 7.64
C SER A 302 24.30 22.56 7.15
N GLN A 303 23.34 21.89 6.52
CA GLN A 303 23.46 20.54 5.97
C GLN A 303 24.00 19.50 6.98
N THR A 304 23.67 19.64 8.27
CA THR A 304 24.16 18.72 9.31
C THR A 304 23.04 17.80 9.82
N ALA A 305 23.39 16.57 10.20
CA ALA A 305 22.46 15.62 10.77
C ALA A 305 21.72 16.15 12.02
N SER A 306 22.42 16.94 12.87
CA SER A 306 21.82 17.55 14.07
C SER A 306 20.79 18.62 13.71
N CYS A 307 21.03 19.44 12.68
CA CYS A 307 20.06 20.41 12.18
C CYS A 307 18.83 19.69 11.62
N LEU A 308 19.01 18.71 10.76
CA LEU A 308 17.92 17.92 10.16
C LEU A 308 17.06 17.24 11.22
N ARG A 309 17.65 16.62 12.24
CA ARG A 309 16.93 16.00 13.35
C ARG A 309 16.16 16.99 14.22
N ALA A 310 16.55 18.26 14.21
CA ALA A 310 15.81 19.32 14.91
C ALA A 310 14.61 19.86 14.12
N VAL A 311 14.52 19.59 12.81
CA VAL A 311 13.38 19.98 11.98
C VAL A 311 12.11 19.26 12.48
N PRO A 312 10.99 19.98 12.71
CA PRO A 312 9.73 19.33 13.05
C PRO A 312 9.30 18.34 11.96
N ALA A 313 8.76 17.19 12.37
CA ALA A 313 8.28 16.17 11.44
C ALA A 313 7.24 16.72 10.44
N SER A 314 6.34 17.58 10.90
CA SER A 314 5.36 18.25 10.05
C SER A 314 5.97 19.14 8.95
N THR A 315 7.15 19.71 9.20
CA THR A 315 7.86 20.51 8.20
C THR A 315 8.47 19.59 7.12
N MET A 316 8.99 18.43 7.51
CA MET A 316 9.46 17.42 6.55
C MET A 316 8.31 16.95 5.65
N VAL A 317 7.19 16.59 6.27
CA VAL A 317 5.98 16.14 5.53
C VAL A 317 5.45 17.21 4.57
N ALA A 318 5.48 18.48 4.94
CA ALA A 318 5.00 19.57 4.06
C ALA A 318 5.89 19.80 2.81
N ALA A 319 7.10 19.25 2.79
CA ALA A 319 8.05 19.37 1.69
C ALA A 319 8.03 18.14 0.74
N GLU A 320 7.22 17.13 1.03
CA GLU A 320 7.21 15.85 0.31
C GLU A 320 6.50 15.95 -1.05
N PRO A 321 7.13 15.45 -2.14
CA PRO A 321 6.42 15.20 -3.39
C PRO A 321 5.65 13.88 -3.30
N PHE A 322 4.72 13.66 -4.17
CA PHE A 322 3.98 12.40 -4.32
C PHE A 322 4.19 11.82 -5.73
N PRO A 323 4.44 10.52 -5.87
CA PRO A 323 4.86 9.53 -4.87
C PRO A 323 6.38 9.55 -4.58
N LEU A 324 6.82 8.77 -3.58
CA LEU A 324 8.23 8.47 -3.35
C LEU A 324 8.57 7.04 -3.80
N TYR A 325 9.86 6.80 -4.01
CA TYR A 325 10.39 5.51 -4.46
C TYR A 325 11.57 5.07 -3.60
N PRO A 326 11.83 3.74 -3.49
CA PRO A 326 13.04 3.24 -2.87
C PRO A 326 14.29 3.65 -3.66
N PHE A 327 15.42 3.73 -2.99
CA PHE A 327 16.73 4.04 -3.58
C PHE A 327 17.54 2.76 -3.80
N VAL A 328 18.38 2.74 -4.85
CA VAL A 328 19.46 1.76 -4.97
C VAL A 328 20.59 2.20 -4.02
N ASP A 329 20.72 1.49 -2.88
CA ASP A 329 21.68 1.82 -1.82
C ASP A 329 22.88 0.86 -1.78
N GLY A 330 22.92 -0.12 -2.66
CA GLY A 330 24.00 -1.10 -2.77
C GLY A 330 24.02 -2.17 -1.67
N THR A 331 23.03 -2.19 -0.78
CA THR A 331 22.96 -3.14 0.35
C THR A 331 21.55 -3.75 0.49
N LEU A 332 20.54 -2.94 0.72
CA LEU A 332 19.14 -3.37 0.78
C LEU A 332 18.62 -3.61 -0.64
N LEU A 333 18.89 -2.66 -1.54
CA LEU A 333 18.69 -2.79 -2.97
C LEU A 333 20.02 -2.61 -3.67
N THR A 334 20.60 -3.70 -4.19
CA THR A 334 21.91 -3.70 -4.86
C THR A 334 21.81 -3.22 -6.30
N GLN A 335 20.62 -3.26 -6.88
CA GLN A 335 20.26 -2.80 -8.22
C GLN A 335 18.78 -2.39 -8.24
N THR A 336 18.28 -1.87 -9.36
CA THR A 336 16.86 -1.61 -9.52
C THR A 336 16.07 -2.91 -9.45
N ILE A 337 14.81 -2.85 -9.03
CA ILE A 337 13.95 -4.03 -8.89
C ILE A 337 13.79 -4.70 -10.27
N GLY A 338 13.53 -3.92 -11.33
CA GLY A 338 13.44 -4.44 -12.69
C GLY A 338 14.71 -5.14 -13.15
N ALA A 339 15.90 -4.60 -12.84
CA ALA A 339 17.18 -5.25 -13.15
C ALA A 339 17.34 -6.58 -12.40
N ALA A 340 16.92 -6.64 -11.12
CA ALA A 340 16.95 -7.87 -10.33
C ALA A 340 16.06 -8.96 -10.94
N PHE A 341 14.86 -8.59 -11.39
CA PHE A 341 13.94 -9.53 -12.04
C PHE A 341 14.46 -9.97 -13.41
N ALA A 342 14.96 -9.05 -14.23
CA ALA A 342 15.52 -9.36 -15.55
C ALA A 342 16.75 -10.28 -15.48
N SER A 343 17.58 -10.14 -14.44
CA SER A 343 18.77 -10.97 -14.22
C SER A 343 18.48 -12.29 -13.49
N GLY A 344 17.29 -12.44 -12.87
CA GLY A 344 16.97 -13.57 -12.00
C GLY A 344 17.62 -13.50 -10.61
N GLU A 345 18.24 -12.37 -10.26
CA GLU A 345 18.92 -12.14 -8.97
C GLU A 345 17.97 -11.60 -7.92
N PHE A 346 16.96 -12.37 -7.53
CA PHE A 346 15.98 -12.03 -6.52
C PHE A 346 15.64 -13.24 -5.63
N ASN A 347 14.87 -13.03 -4.56
CA ASN A 347 14.39 -14.10 -3.68
C ASN A 347 13.36 -14.97 -4.40
N GLN A 348 13.78 -16.13 -4.91
CA GLN A 348 13.01 -17.01 -5.76
C GLN A 348 11.95 -17.79 -4.98
N VAL A 349 10.76 -17.23 -4.88
CA VAL A 349 9.56 -17.82 -4.28
C VAL A 349 8.40 -17.73 -5.27
N PRO A 350 7.34 -18.54 -5.15
CA PRO A 350 6.12 -18.34 -5.95
C PRO A 350 5.53 -16.95 -5.77
N VAL A 351 4.97 -16.39 -6.84
CA VAL A 351 4.40 -15.02 -6.86
C VAL A 351 2.99 -15.03 -7.43
N ILE A 352 2.07 -14.31 -6.81
CA ILE A 352 0.88 -13.75 -7.46
C ILE A 352 1.17 -12.29 -7.77
N ALA A 353 0.89 -11.85 -8.98
CA ALA A 353 1.05 -10.47 -9.40
C ALA A 353 -0.13 -10.04 -10.26
N GLY A 354 -0.55 -8.79 -10.17
CA GLY A 354 -1.64 -8.31 -10.99
C GLY A 354 -1.88 -6.82 -10.88
N THR A 355 -2.86 -6.37 -11.63
CA THR A 355 -3.26 -4.98 -11.78
C THR A 355 -4.77 -4.88 -11.95
N ASN A 356 -5.32 -3.66 -11.90
CA ASN A 356 -6.73 -3.40 -12.13
C ASN A 356 -6.93 -2.81 -13.55
N HIS A 357 -8.08 -3.09 -14.16
CA HIS A 357 -8.37 -2.71 -15.55
C HIS A 357 -8.43 -1.19 -15.76
N ASP A 358 -8.83 -0.41 -14.75
CA ASP A 358 -9.03 1.04 -14.85
C ASP A 358 -8.15 1.82 -13.87
N GLU A 359 -6.94 1.33 -13.59
CA GLU A 359 -6.01 1.82 -12.54
C GLU A 359 -5.97 3.35 -12.44
N TYR A 360 -5.66 4.03 -13.54
CA TYR A 360 -5.35 5.46 -13.52
C TYR A 360 -6.58 6.36 -13.38
N ARG A 361 -7.80 5.82 -13.49
CA ARG A 361 -9.04 6.59 -13.26
C ARG A 361 -9.13 7.15 -11.83
N LEU A 362 -8.57 6.46 -10.82
CA LEU A 362 -8.44 7.01 -9.46
C LEU A 362 -7.63 8.30 -9.46
N PHE A 363 -6.46 8.31 -10.10
CA PHE A 363 -5.54 9.46 -10.10
C PHE A 363 -6.15 10.63 -10.88
N VAL A 364 -6.81 10.37 -12.01
CA VAL A 364 -7.56 11.41 -12.74
C VAL A 364 -8.66 11.99 -11.87
N ALA A 365 -9.41 11.17 -11.15
CA ALA A 365 -10.45 11.66 -10.25
C ALA A 365 -9.86 12.55 -9.13
N LEU A 366 -8.75 12.14 -8.52
CA LEU A 366 -8.10 12.89 -7.43
C LEU A 366 -7.48 14.21 -7.91
N ASP A 367 -6.82 14.19 -9.08
CA ASP A 367 -6.04 15.33 -9.57
C ASP A 367 -6.87 16.36 -10.34
N TYR A 368 -8.03 15.95 -10.87
CA TYR A 368 -8.86 16.78 -11.73
C TYR A 368 -10.30 16.94 -11.20
N ASP A 369 -11.08 15.88 -11.16
CA ASP A 369 -12.52 15.95 -10.87
C ASP A 369 -12.80 16.44 -9.44
N LEU A 370 -12.19 15.80 -8.45
CA LEU A 370 -12.43 16.10 -7.03
C LEU A 370 -11.85 17.42 -6.56
N VAL A 371 -10.93 18.02 -7.34
CA VAL A 371 -10.43 19.39 -7.11
C VAL A 371 -11.16 20.43 -7.95
N GLY A 372 -12.19 20.03 -8.70
CA GLY A 372 -13.07 20.93 -9.45
C GLY A 372 -12.53 21.40 -10.81
N ASN A 373 -11.60 20.67 -11.39
CA ASN A 373 -10.98 20.94 -12.68
C ASN A 373 -11.13 19.76 -13.68
N PRO A 374 -12.34 19.25 -13.95
CA PRO A 374 -12.52 18.08 -14.80
C PRO A 374 -12.06 18.34 -16.25
N ILE A 375 -11.60 17.30 -16.92
CA ILE A 375 -11.10 17.34 -18.31
C ILE A 375 -12.28 17.17 -19.27
N LEU A 376 -12.90 18.28 -19.67
CA LEU A 376 -14.13 18.31 -20.46
C LEU A 376 -13.92 18.60 -21.96
N THR A 377 -12.76 19.14 -22.34
CA THR A 377 -12.46 19.55 -23.72
C THR A 377 -11.18 18.88 -24.24
N SER A 378 -11.05 18.80 -25.56
CA SER A 378 -9.82 18.29 -26.20
C SER A 378 -8.57 19.08 -25.80
N ALA A 379 -8.68 20.42 -25.63
CA ALA A 379 -7.54 21.23 -25.23
C ALA A 379 -7.08 20.99 -23.79
N GLU A 380 -8.01 20.73 -22.87
CA GLU A 380 -7.70 20.31 -21.50
C GLU A 380 -7.07 18.93 -21.50
N TYR A 381 -7.58 18.00 -22.31
CA TYR A 381 -7.03 16.66 -22.48
C TYR A 381 -5.60 16.71 -23.05
N ASP A 382 -5.35 17.46 -24.12
CA ASP A 382 -4.01 17.64 -24.69
C ASP A 382 -3.02 18.15 -23.63
N THR A 383 -3.48 19.09 -22.78
CA THR A 383 -2.67 19.64 -21.68
C THR A 383 -2.37 18.59 -20.62
N ALA A 384 -3.38 17.80 -20.22
CA ALA A 384 -3.24 16.74 -19.22
C ALA A 384 -2.32 15.61 -19.72
N VAL A 385 -2.46 15.21 -20.98
CA VAL A 385 -1.57 14.22 -21.61
C VAL A 385 -0.12 14.73 -21.67
N GLN A 386 0.10 16.01 -21.99
CA GLN A 386 1.45 16.60 -21.97
C GLN A 386 2.02 16.67 -20.54
N ALA A 387 1.18 16.92 -19.54
CA ALA A 387 1.61 16.93 -18.15
C ALA A 387 2.03 15.54 -17.67
N LEU A 388 1.29 14.51 -18.04
CA LEU A 388 1.60 13.12 -17.65
C LEU A 388 2.77 12.55 -18.44
N TRP A 389 2.77 12.70 -19.78
CA TRP A 389 3.67 11.98 -20.68
C TRP A 389 4.83 12.84 -21.22
N GLY A 390 4.87 14.11 -20.87
CA GLY A 390 5.85 15.04 -21.39
C GLY A 390 5.65 15.35 -22.88
N THR A 391 6.42 16.30 -23.40
CA THR A 391 6.25 16.79 -24.78
C THR A 391 6.68 15.79 -25.86
N THR A 392 7.50 14.80 -25.51
CA THR A 392 8.01 13.79 -26.46
C THR A 392 7.00 12.68 -26.69
N LEU A 393 6.41 12.13 -25.63
CA LEU A 393 5.46 11.01 -25.71
C LEU A 393 4.01 11.48 -25.92
N ALA A 394 3.65 12.71 -25.54
CA ALA A 394 2.27 13.18 -25.68
C ALA A 394 1.71 13.06 -27.11
N PRO A 395 2.43 13.42 -28.20
CA PRO A 395 1.87 13.29 -29.55
C PRO A 395 1.48 11.87 -29.95
N PRO A 396 2.31 10.81 -29.78
CA PRO A 396 1.89 9.46 -30.10
C PRO A 396 0.82 8.93 -29.16
N VAL A 397 0.80 9.31 -27.86
CA VAL A 397 -0.26 8.94 -26.92
C VAL A 397 -1.60 9.56 -27.34
N LEU A 398 -1.64 10.83 -27.70
CA LEU A 398 -2.85 11.50 -28.21
C LEU A 398 -3.39 10.83 -29.50
N ALA A 399 -2.50 10.29 -30.32
CA ALA A 399 -2.91 9.56 -31.51
C ALA A 399 -3.49 8.17 -31.20
N LEU A 400 -2.98 7.51 -30.16
CA LEU A 400 -3.45 6.19 -29.73
C LEU A 400 -4.74 6.28 -28.90
N TYR A 401 -4.87 7.29 -28.05
CA TYR A 401 -6.03 7.55 -27.19
C TYR A 401 -6.72 8.88 -27.60
N PRO A 402 -7.30 8.97 -28.79
CA PRO A 402 -7.87 10.24 -29.26
C PRO A 402 -9.10 10.62 -28.42
N PHE A 403 -9.18 11.88 -27.99
CA PHE A 403 -10.29 12.41 -27.20
C PHE A 403 -11.68 12.00 -27.74
N ALA A 404 -11.85 12.01 -29.08
CA ALA A 404 -13.11 11.67 -29.73
C ALA A 404 -13.56 10.21 -29.61
N ALA A 405 -12.68 9.32 -29.16
CA ALA A 405 -13.00 7.91 -28.93
C ALA A 405 -13.57 7.65 -27.54
N TYR A 406 -13.55 8.63 -26.64
CA TYR A 406 -13.99 8.51 -25.27
C TYR A 406 -15.16 9.45 -24.97
N PRO A 407 -16.07 9.10 -24.05
CA PRO A 407 -17.14 9.98 -23.62
C PRO A 407 -16.64 11.31 -23.06
N ILE A 408 -15.48 11.30 -22.39
CA ILE A 408 -14.86 12.46 -21.75
C ILE A 408 -13.33 12.30 -21.67
N GLY A 409 -12.60 13.43 -21.59
CA GLY A 409 -11.15 13.44 -21.54
C GLY A 409 -10.55 12.77 -20.32
N GLY A 410 -11.26 12.75 -19.19
CA GLY A 410 -10.83 12.04 -17.98
C GLY A 410 -10.71 10.53 -18.20
N GLU A 411 -11.63 9.91 -18.93
CA GLU A 411 -11.53 8.48 -19.28
C GLU A 411 -10.37 8.21 -20.26
N ALA A 412 -10.16 9.08 -21.24
CA ALA A 412 -9.06 8.93 -22.19
C ALA A 412 -7.68 9.03 -21.49
N LEU A 413 -7.52 9.97 -20.55
CA LEU A 413 -6.32 10.08 -19.74
C LEU A 413 -6.16 8.87 -18.82
N GLY A 414 -7.27 8.42 -18.22
CA GLY A 414 -7.34 7.21 -17.39
C GLY A 414 -6.85 5.98 -18.15
N ALA A 415 -7.34 5.76 -19.38
CA ALA A 415 -6.92 4.64 -20.22
C ALA A 415 -5.42 4.68 -20.53
N SER A 416 -4.90 5.83 -21.00
CA SER A 416 -3.47 5.95 -21.31
C SER A 416 -2.59 5.76 -20.05
N GLY A 417 -3.02 6.30 -18.90
CA GLY A 417 -2.30 6.13 -17.65
C GLY A 417 -2.35 4.70 -17.12
N THR A 418 -3.50 4.02 -17.24
CA THR A 418 -3.62 2.60 -16.90
C THR A 418 -2.63 1.76 -17.69
N ASP A 419 -2.65 1.88 -19.01
CA ASP A 419 -1.83 1.04 -19.89
C ASP A 419 -0.33 1.34 -19.70
N GLY A 420 0.04 2.62 -19.72
CA GLY A 420 1.46 3.01 -19.72
C GLY A 420 2.11 3.02 -18.34
N VAL A 421 1.37 3.24 -17.24
CA VAL A 421 1.95 3.30 -15.89
C VAL A 421 1.81 1.96 -15.16
N PHE A 422 0.70 1.23 -15.34
CA PHE A 422 0.40 0.03 -14.55
C PHE A 422 0.41 -1.25 -15.38
N SER A 423 -0.47 -1.38 -16.38
CA SER A 423 -0.74 -2.66 -17.02
C SER A 423 0.44 -3.21 -17.81
N CYS A 424 1.05 -2.44 -18.69
CA CYS A 424 2.19 -2.93 -19.46
C CYS A 424 3.45 -3.13 -18.62
N PRO A 425 3.79 -2.27 -17.65
CA PRO A 425 4.80 -2.60 -16.65
C PRO A 425 4.52 -3.87 -15.87
N ALA A 426 3.25 -4.14 -15.49
CA ALA A 426 2.88 -5.37 -14.79
C ALA A 426 3.15 -6.60 -15.66
N ARG A 427 2.73 -6.58 -16.92
CA ARG A 427 3.00 -7.66 -17.89
C ARG A 427 4.51 -7.91 -18.06
N ASN A 428 5.33 -6.86 -18.11
CA ASN A 428 6.79 -6.99 -18.20
C ASN A 428 7.39 -7.63 -16.94
N VAL A 429 6.87 -7.30 -15.75
CA VAL A 429 7.24 -7.94 -14.48
C VAL A 429 6.86 -9.43 -14.51
N ASP A 430 5.65 -9.76 -14.96
CA ASP A 430 5.13 -11.12 -15.02
C ASP A 430 5.98 -11.99 -15.96
N GLN A 431 6.34 -11.46 -17.12
CA GLN A 431 7.25 -12.10 -18.06
C GLN A 431 8.63 -12.36 -17.46
N ALA A 432 9.17 -11.42 -16.71
CA ALA A 432 10.47 -11.56 -16.07
C ALA A 432 10.45 -12.61 -14.95
N LEU A 433 9.46 -12.54 -14.06
CA LEU A 433 9.31 -13.44 -12.92
C LEU A 433 9.02 -14.88 -13.37
N SER A 434 8.12 -15.08 -14.34
CA SER A 434 7.71 -16.41 -14.80
C SER A 434 8.82 -17.24 -15.45
N LYS A 435 9.91 -16.60 -15.89
CA LYS A 435 11.11 -17.30 -16.37
C LYS A 435 11.87 -18.01 -15.25
N VAL A 436 11.62 -17.65 -13.99
CA VAL A 436 12.42 -18.10 -12.86
C VAL A 436 11.56 -18.81 -11.80
N VAL A 437 10.36 -18.31 -11.52
CA VAL A 437 9.48 -18.83 -10.45
C VAL A 437 8.05 -19.04 -10.95
N PRO A 438 7.26 -19.94 -10.33
CA PRO A 438 5.83 -20.01 -10.58
C PRO A 438 5.20 -18.65 -10.31
N THR A 439 4.64 -18.03 -11.36
CA THR A 439 4.00 -16.72 -11.31
C THR A 439 2.56 -16.89 -11.77
N TYR A 440 1.61 -16.37 -10.98
CA TYR A 440 0.19 -16.39 -11.26
C TYR A 440 -0.27 -14.95 -11.46
N THR A 441 -0.81 -14.66 -12.65
CA THR A 441 -1.14 -13.28 -13.03
C THR A 441 -2.64 -13.04 -13.04
N TYR A 442 -3.06 -11.85 -12.67
CA TYR A 442 -4.46 -11.46 -12.70
C TYR A 442 -4.66 -10.04 -13.22
N GLU A 443 -5.88 -9.79 -13.70
CA GLU A 443 -6.44 -8.47 -13.86
C GLU A 443 -7.77 -8.40 -13.11
N PHE A 444 -7.93 -7.40 -12.24
CA PHE A 444 -9.20 -7.16 -11.58
C PHE A 444 -10.13 -6.37 -12.51
N ASN A 445 -11.25 -6.97 -12.89
CA ASN A 445 -12.11 -6.53 -13.99
C ASN A 445 -13.57 -6.21 -13.57
N ASP A 446 -13.82 -5.89 -12.31
CA ASP A 446 -15.13 -5.39 -11.91
C ASP A 446 -15.26 -3.88 -12.17
N GLU A 447 -15.74 -3.53 -13.36
CA GLU A 447 -16.02 -2.14 -13.72
C GLU A 447 -17.13 -1.47 -12.87
N ASN A 448 -17.84 -2.25 -12.05
CA ASN A 448 -18.88 -1.78 -11.13
C ASN A 448 -18.41 -1.86 -9.67
N ALA A 449 -17.11 -1.90 -9.43
CA ALA A 449 -16.55 -1.89 -8.09
C ALA A 449 -17.04 -0.65 -7.32
N PRO A 450 -17.49 -0.79 -6.05
CA PRO A 450 -17.92 0.38 -5.27
C PRO A 450 -16.72 1.28 -4.88
N PRO A 451 -16.94 2.58 -4.61
CA PRO A 451 -18.23 3.26 -4.56
C PRO A 451 -18.77 3.61 -5.95
N ALA A 452 -20.08 3.57 -6.11
CA ALA A 452 -20.71 4.02 -7.34
C ALA A 452 -20.47 5.53 -7.57
N GLN A 453 -20.34 5.96 -8.83
CA GLN A 453 -20.15 7.37 -9.21
C GLN A 453 -21.14 8.32 -8.51
N SER A 454 -22.40 7.88 -8.32
CA SER A 454 -23.42 8.67 -7.63
C SER A 454 -23.10 9.01 -6.17
N ALA A 455 -22.23 8.25 -5.51
CA ALA A 455 -21.81 8.52 -4.13
C ALA A 455 -21.00 9.81 -4.00
N PHE A 456 -20.44 10.32 -5.09
CA PHE A 456 -19.66 11.55 -5.15
C PHE A 456 -20.51 12.82 -5.40
N GLY A 457 -21.84 12.70 -5.41
CA GLY A 457 -22.73 13.86 -5.52
C GLY A 457 -22.58 14.67 -6.80
N GLY A 458 -22.09 14.08 -7.89
CA GLY A 458 -21.86 14.75 -9.19
C GLY A 458 -20.48 15.41 -9.32
N LEU A 459 -19.55 15.16 -8.40
CA LEU A 459 -18.17 15.64 -8.53
C LEU A 459 -17.40 14.86 -9.62
N LEU A 460 -17.67 13.56 -9.76
CA LEU A 460 -17.04 12.75 -10.80
C LEU A 460 -17.78 12.88 -12.13
N THR A 461 -17.02 13.12 -13.19
CA THR A 461 -17.54 13.25 -14.57
C THR A 461 -17.54 11.93 -15.34
N PHE A 462 -16.87 10.90 -14.81
CA PHE A 462 -16.78 9.56 -15.38
C PHE A 462 -16.87 8.48 -14.29
N PRO A 463 -17.23 7.22 -14.63
CA PRO A 463 -17.20 6.10 -13.68
C PRO A 463 -15.77 5.71 -13.37
N LEU A 464 -15.49 5.35 -12.10
CA LEU A 464 -14.15 4.91 -11.69
C LEU A 464 -13.78 3.55 -12.30
N GLY A 465 -14.77 2.67 -12.52
CA GLY A 465 -14.51 1.34 -13.06
C GLY A 465 -13.79 0.43 -12.05
N ALA A 466 -12.94 -0.42 -12.55
CA ALA A 466 -11.99 -1.22 -11.78
C ALA A 466 -10.74 -0.37 -11.43
N TYR A 467 -10.94 0.68 -10.64
CA TYR A 467 -9.94 1.69 -10.32
C TYR A 467 -8.84 1.16 -9.40
N HIS A 468 -7.73 1.87 -9.30
CA HIS A 468 -6.62 1.53 -8.38
C HIS A 468 -7.10 1.30 -6.95
N SER A 469 -6.76 0.16 -6.36
CA SER A 469 -7.18 -0.31 -5.03
C SER A 469 -8.66 -0.75 -4.90
N ALA A 470 -9.43 -0.83 -6.00
CA ALA A 470 -10.82 -1.28 -5.93
C ALA A 470 -10.96 -2.74 -5.47
N GLU A 471 -10.01 -3.60 -5.78
CA GLU A 471 -9.95 -5.01 -5.40
C GLU A 471 -9.81 -5.24 -3.89
N LEU A 472 -9.26 -4.26 -3.17
CA LEU A 472 -9.05 -4.36 -1.71
C LEU A 472 -10.34 -4.59 -0.94
N GLN A 473 -11.47 -4.07 -1.42
CA GLN A 473 -12.79 -4.25 -0.79
C GLN A 473 -13.25 -5.71 -0.80
N TYR A 474 -12.69 -6.54 -1.70
CA TYR A 474 -12.99 -7.96 -1.85
C TYR A 474 -12.18 -8.82 -0.89
N LEU A 475 -11.07 -8.30 -0.36
CA LEU A 475 -10.20 -8.96 0.61
C LEU A 475 -10.39 -8.41 2.03
N PHE A 476 -10.62 -7.09 2.14
CA PHE A 476 -10.74 -6.35 3.39
C PHE A 476 -12.09 -5.60 3.43
N PRO A 477 -13.15 -6.20 4.00
CA PRO A 477 -14.46 -5.58 3.98
C PRO A 477 -14.48 -4.24 4.72
N GLY A 478 -15.15 -3.26 4.11
CA GLY A 478 -15.31 -1.91 4.67
C GLY A 478 -14.15 -0.96 4.38
N ILE A 479 -13.13 -1.38 3.63
CA ILE A 479 -12.11 -0.44 3.14
C ILE A 479 -12.62 0.29 1.91
N ASP A 480 -12.34 1.58 1.85
CA ASP A 480 -12.53 2.45 0.69
C ASP A 480 -11.55 3.62 0.78
N VAL A 481 -10.84 3.87 -0.30
CA VAL A 481 -9.83 4.94 -0.38
C VAL A 481 -10.42 6.35 -0.26
N PHE A 482 -11.72 6.49 -0.49
CA PHE A 482 -12.43 7.77 -0.37
C PHE A 482 -13.13 7.94 1.00
N GLY A 483 -13.10 6.92 1.88
CA GLY A 483 -13.81 6.92 3.16
C GLY A 483 -15.33 6.86 3.03
N LEU A 484 -15.84 6.34 1.89
CA LEU A 484 -17.27 6.19 1.63
C LEU A 484 -17.75 4.79 2.04
N PRO A 485 -19.00 4.65 2.52
CA PRO A 485 -19.58 3.35 2.79
C PRO A 485 -19.71 2.53 1.50
N THR A 486 -19.17 1.33 1.50
CA THR A 486 -19.24 0.40 0.38
C THR A 486 -19.99 -0.87 0.75
N THR A 487 -20.70 -1.44 -0.21
CA THR A 487 -21.42 -2.70 -0.05
C THR A 487 -21.33 -3.49 -1.35
N LEU A 488 -20.79 -4.69 -1.27
CA LEU A 488 -20.72 -5.61 -2.39
C LEU A 488 -22.08 -6.21 -2.70
N SER A 489 -22.43 -6.31 -3.97
CA SER A 489 -23.58 -7.07 -4.48
C SER A 489 -23.37 -8.58 -4.26
N SER A 490 -24.41 -9.38 -4.44
CA SER A 490 -24.31 -10.84 -4.31
C SER A 490 -23.32 -11.47 -5.30
N GLN A 491 -23.14 -10.91 -6.49
CA GLN A 491 -22.17 -11.39 -7.48
C GLN A 491 -20.75 -10.99 -7.09
N GLN A 492 -20.56 -9.78 -6.56
CA GLN A 492 -19.28 -9.30 -6.05
C GLN A 492 -18.85 -10.07 -4.80
N ILE A 493 -19.78 -10.48 -3.93
CA ILE A 493 -19.48 -11.37 -2.79
C ILE A 493 -18.96 -12.73 -3.27
N GLN A 494 -19.51 -13.30 -4.36
CA GLN A 494 -19.01 -14.55 -4.93
C GLN A 494 -17.56 -14.38 -5.45
N LEU A 495 -17.27 -13.27 -6.13
CA LEU A 495 -15.90 -12.96 -6.53
C LEU A 495 -14.97 -12.78 -5.30
N SER A 496 -15.43 -12.06 -4.27
CA SER A 496 -14.68 -11.90 -3.01
C SER A 496 -14.35 -13.25 -2.37
N ASP A 497 -15.31 -14.18 -2.31
CA ASP A 497 -15.09 -15.54 -1.78
C ASP A 497 -14.03 -16.30 -2.58
N ALA A 498 -14.02 -16.17 -3.91
CA ALA A 498 -13.01 -16.77 -4.79
C ALA A 498 -11.63 -16.13 -4.58
N MET A 499 -11.54 -14.80 -4.55
CA MET A 499 -10.28 -14.08 -4.30
C MET A 499 -9.68 -14.45 -2.94
N VAL A 500 -10.49 -14.42 -1.88
CA VAL A 500 -10.06 -14.84 -0.53
C VAL A 500 -9.58 -16.30 -0.54
N SER A 501 -10.24 -17.17 -1.31
CA SER A 501 -9.85 -18.57 -1.47
C SER A 501 -8.49 -18.70 -2.14
N TYR A 502 -8.26 -18.00 -3.26
CA TYR A 502 -6.98 -18.00 -3.98
C TYR A 502 -5.82 -17.46 -3.13
N TRP A 503 -5.97 -16.29 -2.51
CA TRP A 503 -4.93 -15.66 -1.67
C TRP A 503 -4.53 -16.53 -0.49
N THR A 504 -5.53 -17.08 0.22
CA THR A 504 -5.26 -17.93 1.38
C THR A 504 -4.74 -19.31 1.01
N GLN A 505 -5.18 -19.89 -0.11
CA GLN A 505 -4.66 -21.16 -0.60
C GLN A 505 -3.20 -20.99 -1.07
N PHE A 506 -2.88 -19.92 -1.78
CA PHE A 506 -1.51 -19.59 -2.14
C PHE A 506 -0.62 -19.43 -0.89
N ALA A 507 -1.08 -18.73 0.14
CA ALA A 507 -0.36 -18.62 1.40
C ALA A 507 -0.13 -19.97 2.09
N LYS A 508 -1.00 -20.96 1.88
CA LYS A 508 -0.87 -22.32 2.42
C LYS A 508 0.12 -23.17 1.64
N THR A 509 0.17 -23.04 0.33
CA THR A 509 0.82 -24.03 -0.57
C THR A 509 1.85 -23.45 -1.53
N GLY A 510 1.76 -22.15 -1.88
CA GLY A 510 2.47 -21.52 -3.00
C GLY A 510 1.75 -21.69 -4.35
N ASP A 511 0.53 -22.25 -4.33
CA ASP A 511 -0.36 -22.47 -5.47
C ASP A 511 -1.76 -21.96 -5.10
N PRO A 512 -2.39 -21.05 -5.89
CA PRO A 512 -3.71 -20.50 -5.56
C PRO A 512 -4.86 -21.51 -5.72
N ASN A 513 -4.63 -22.61 -6.42
CA ASN A 513 -5.68 -23.55 -6.82
C ASN A 513 -6.24 -24.34 -5.64
N SER A 514 -7.55 -24.36 -5.52
CA SER A 514 -8.30 -25.15 -4.56
C SER A 514 -9.54 -25.79 -5.20
N SER A 515 -10.10 -26.82 -4.56
CA SER A 515 -11.33 -27.41 -5.06
C SER A 515 -12.50 -26.44 -4.94
N GLY A 516 -13.21 -26.20 -6.03
CA GLY A 516 -14.40 -25.36 -6.08
C GLY A 516 -14.22 -24.02 -6.78
N GLU A 517 -12.98 -23.56 -6.94
CA GLU A 517 -12.66 -22.34 -7.70
C GLU A 517 -12.23 -22.69 -9.14
N PRO A 518 -12.40 -21.78 -10.11
CA PRO A 518 -11.82 -21.91 -11.45
C PRO A 518 -10.31 -22.13 -11.40
N LEU A 519 -9.79 -22.94 -12.33
CA LEU A 519 -8.34 -23.19 -12.40
C LEU A 519 -7.59 -21.92 -12.80
N TRP A 520 -6.58 -21.59 -12.02
CA TRP A 520 -5.64 -20.51 -12.30
C TRP A 520 -4.28 -21.10 -12.71
N SER A 521 -3.98 -21.09 -13.99
CA SER A 521 -2.71 -21.60 -14.50
C SER A 521 -1.54 -20.67 -14.19
N PRO A 522 -0.33 -21.19 -13.95
CA PRO A 522 0.85 -20.34 -13.92
C PRO A 522 1.01 -19.61 -15.27
N TYR A 523 1.42 -18.34 -15.19
CA TYR A 523 1.64 -17.50 -16.37
C TYR A 523 2.73 -18.05 -17.28
N SER A 524 2.52 -17.93 -18.57
CA SER A 524 3.47 -18.24 -19.62
C SER A 524 3.44 -17.16 -20.70
N GLU A 525 4.58 -16.59 -21.05
CA GLU A 525 4.72 -15.60 -22.12
C GLU A 525 4.16 -16.11 -23.47
N SER A 526 4.17 -17.43 -23.69
CA SER A 526 3.69 -18.03 -24.95
C SER A 526 2.15 -18.06 -25.08
N THR A 527 1.41 -18.10 -23.99
CA THR A 527 -0.07 -18.07 -23.97
C THR A 527 -0.62 -16.71 -23.58
N ASP A 528 0.16 -15.94 -22.82
CA ASP A 528 -0.19 -14.64 -22.24
C ASP A 528 -1.54 -14.67 -21.48
N GLU A 529 -1.84 -15.85 -20.89
CA GLU A 529 -3.08 -16.09 -20.13
C GLU A 529 -2.97 -15.48 -18.74
N PHE A 530 -4.05 -14.83 -18.31
CA PHE A 530 -4.20 -14.26 -16.97
C PHE A 530 -5.58 -14.61 -16.39
N GLN A 531 -5.71 -14.50 -15.08
CA GLN A 531 -6.98 -14.68 -14.39
C GLN A 531 -7.72 -13.34 -14.35
N SER A 532 -8.77 -13.20 -15.14
CA SER A 532 -9.69 -12.08 -15.06
C SER A 532 -10.57 -12.25 -13.81
N LEU A 533 -10.40 -11.35 -12.84
CA LEU A 533 -11.16 -11.33 -11.58
C LEU A 533 -12.43 -10.49 -11.80
N ILE A 534 -13.44 -11.12 -12.36
CA ILE A 534 -14.71 -10.51 -12.75
C ILE A 534 -15.89 -11.18 -12.02
N PRO A 535 -16.91 -10.41 -11.52
CA PRO A 535 -18.11 -11.01 -10.94
C PRO A 535 -18.94 -11.79 -12.00
N PRO A 536 -19.60 -12.91 -11.65
CA PRO A 536 -19.59 -13.51 -10.32
C PRO A 536 -18.44 -14.47 -10.05
N ALA A 537 -17.66 -14.84 -11.06
CA ALA A 537 -16.60 -15.84 -10.93
C ALA A 537 -15.42 -15.50 -11.86
N PRO A 538 -14.18 -15.73 -11.41
CA PRO A 538 -12.99 -15.54 -12.21
C PRO A 538 -13.01 -16.36 -13.50
N ALA A 539 -12.36 -15.82 -14.55
CA ALA A 539 -12.24 -16.47 -15.87
C ALA A 539 -10.80 -16.32 -16.40
N VAL A 540 -10.37 -17.27 -17.22
CA VAL A 540 -9.07 -17.17 -17.92
C VAL A 540 -9.25 -16.36 -19.20
N GLU A 541 -8.43 -15.35 -19.40
CA GLU A 541 -8.36 -14.53 -20.61
C GLU A 541 -6.94 -14.46 -21.16
N SER A 542 -6.77 -13.99 -22.41
CA SER A 542 -5.47 -13.90 -23.09
C SER A 542 -5.35 -12.67 -24.00
N ASN A 543 -6.17 -11.66 -23.74
CA ASN A 543 -6.26 -10.43 -24.52
C ASN A 543 -5.52 -9.25 -23.86
N PHE A 544 -4.76 -9.47 -22.78
CA PHE A 544 -4.13 -8.41 -21.99
C PHE A 544 -3.27 -7.49 -22.85
N ASP A 545 -2.32 -8.06 -23.62
CA ASP A 545 -1.46 -7.32 -24.53
C ASP A 545 -2.22 -6.43 -25.52
N SER A 546 -3.27 -6.97 -26.13
CA SER A 546 -4.07 -6.24 -27.12
C SER A 546 -5.00 -5.20 -26.50
N SER A 547 -5.51 -5.46 -25.30
CA SER A 547 -6.40 -4.53 -24.57
C SER A 547 -5.63 -3.29 -24.10
N HIS A 548 -4.38 -3.47 -23.66
CA HIS A 548 -3.54 -2.41 -23.11
C HIS A 548 -2.47 -1.87 -24.08
N GLN A 549 -2.46 -2.33 -25.34
CA GLN A 549 -1.52 -1.86 -26.37
C GLN A 549 -0.03 -2.04 -25.99
N CYS A 550 0.30 -3.05 -25.19
CA CYS A 550 1.64 -3.19 -24.62
C CYS A 550 2.70 -3.41 -25.71
N SER A 551 2.70 -4.57 -26.39
CA SER A 551 3.71 -4.91 -27.41
C SER A 551 3.65 -3.99 -28.64
N THR A 552 2.49 -3.43 -28.95
CA THR A 552 2.28 -2.56 -30.13
C THR A 552 2.71 -1.12 -29.88
N PHE A 553 2.76 -0.69 -28.63
CA PHE A 553 3.08 0.70 -28.30
C PHE A 553 3.96 0.85 -27.05
N TRP A 554 3.48 0.47 -25.85
CA TRP A 554 4.13 0.84 -24.59
C TRP A 554 5.49 0.19 -24.37
N ASP A 555 5.68 -1.05 -24.83
CA ASP A 555 6.97 -1.77 -24.71
C ASP A 555 8.02 -1.24 -25.71
N THR A 556 7.68 -0.25 -26.54
CA THR A 556 8.63 0.34 -27.50
C THR A 556 9.39 1.54 -26.91
N PHE A 557 9.04 2.00 -25.73
CA PHE A 557 9.66 3.10 -25.00
C PHE A 557 10.40 2.61 -23.76
#